data_f933276beaaf342fa524d8334d55b8d0
#
_entry.id   f933276beaaf342fa524d8334d55b8d0
#
_cell.length_a   1.000
_cell.length_b   1.000
_cell.length_c   1.000
_cell.angle_alpha   90.00
_cell.angle_beta   90.00
_cell.angle_gamma   90.00
#
_symmetry.space_group_name_H-M   'P 1'
#
loop_
_entity.id
_entity.type
_entity.pdbx_description
1 polymer ?
#
loop_
_entity_poly.entity_id
_entity_poly.type
_entity_poly.pdbx_seq_one_letter_code
_entity_poly.pdbx_strand_id
1 'polypeptide(L)'
;MRFTNNVGLGQILKYSSQRLTRILTVPVTNAFRKVRRFLNPNGFTTRVMSDVRKGSKELISGKPQSLKDYFAVGNYYIAKKLVFICALLILVLPVLYLKFLYPVIRTNFLTVPMVVNSLETAGYTGKVELLAAPGGVALYRGPLAEGHVTGKGKLFDYEGRLVYQGDFLMEQYDGEGQSFWPNGKPQYIGTFVANAYEGRGTLHREDGTLLYDGSFVSGQYEGGGLLYDETGALLYAGGFVGGLYDGEGTLYQNGTLLYRGGFKAGLMEGAGTLYAGDLITYAGEFAAGAFSGAGREYDPVEGRLLYDGTYVGGKYEGTGRCFDADTGSLVYEGGFYQGDYEGTGKLFDPITQRPLYEGGFRAGRYDGDGVEYDASVGAVIYRGAFLMGVYHGAGTQYDPATGFVTAAGEYRDG
;
A
#
# COMPACT_ATOMS: atom_id res chain seq x y z
N MET A 1 9.41 -28.60 8.45
CA MET A 1 9.18 -28.09 9.82
C MET A 1 7.97 -27.19 9.79
N ARG A 2 6.90 -27.59 10.49
CA ARG A 2 5.67 -26.79 10.61
C ARG A 2 5.88 -25.73 11.68
N PHE A 3 5.65 -24.47 11.37
CA PHE A 3 5.39 -23.43 12.36
C PHE A 3 3.99 -22.89 12.12
N THR A 4 3.07 -23.37 12.91
CA THR A 4 1.75 -22.78 13.15
C THR A 4 1.95 -21.68 14.18
N ASN A 5 1.71 -20.43 13.81
CA ASN A 5 1.41 -19.39 14.77
C ASN A 5 0.13 -18.67 14.32
N ASN A 6 -1.00 -19.28 14.71
CA ASN A 6 -2.29 -18.61 14.79
C ASN A 6 -2.26 -17.66 16.00
N VAL A 7 -1.89 -16.41 15.78
CA VAL A 7 -2.26 -15.33 16.70
C VAL A 7 -3.66 -14.89 16.30
N GLY A 8 -4.66 -15.42 17.00
CA GLY A 8 -6.06 -15.22 16.65
C GLY A 8 -6.46 -13.74 16.72
N LEU A 9 -7.24 -13.30 15.71
CA LEU A 9 -7.92 -12.00 15.62
C LEU A 9 -8.53 -11.53 16.96
N GLY A 10 -8.92 -12.45 17.85
CA GLY A 10 -9.46 -12.16 19.18
C GLY A 10 -8.47 -11.52 20.16
N GLN A 11 -7.15 -11.77 20.01
CA GLN A 11 -6.14 -11.13 20.86
C GLN A 11 -5.83 -9.70 20.39
N ILE A 12 -5.83 -9.45 19.08
CA ILE A 12 -5.62 -8.12 18.50
C ILE A 12 -6.80 -7.20 18.85
N LEU A 13 -8.03 -7.70 18.75
CA LEU A 13 -9.23 -6.96 19.15
C LEU A 13 -9.29 -6.70 20.67
N LYS A 14 -8.77 -7.61 21.49
CA LYS A 14 -8.72 -7.42 22.94
C LYS A 14 -7.66 -6.40 23.37
N TYR A 15 -6.55 -6.31 22.64
CA TYR A 15 -5.49 -5.32 22.87
C TYR A 15 -5.93 -3.91 22.43
N SER A 16 -6.59 -3.78 21.28
CA SER A 16 -7.12 -2.51 20.79
C SER A 16 -8.28 -2.00 21.65
N SER A 17 -9.19 -2.88 22.10
CA SER A 17 -10.29 -2.50 22.99
C SER A 17 -9.81 -2.07 24.39
N GLN A 18 -8.75 -2.70 24.92
CA GLN A 18 -8.15 -2.29 26.19
C GLN A 18 -7.36 -0.97 26.08
N ARG A 19 -6.74 -0.65 24.94
CA ARG A 19 -6.14 0.66 24.67
C ARG A 19 -7.19 1.76 24.54
N LEU A 20 -8.25 1.52 23.75
CA LEU A 20 -9.37 2.45 23.60
C LEU A 20 -10.08 2.74 24.94
N THR A 21 -10.30 1.72 25.78
CA THR A 21 -10.90 1.90 27.12
C THR A 21 -9.98 2.69 28.05
N ARG A 22 -8.65 2.51 27.97
CA ARG A 22 -7.71 3.31 28.76
C ARG A 22 -7.65 4.78 28.30
N ILE A 23 -7.66 5.05 26.98
CA ILE A 23 -7.60 6.41 26.45
C ILE A 23 -8.89 7.20 26.76
N LEU A 24 -10.06 6.57 26.75
CA LEU A 24 -11.34 7.23 27.00
C LEU A 24 -11.72 7.29 28.47
N THR A 25 -11.30 6.35 29.30
CA THR A 25 -11.74 6.28 30.70
C THR A 25 -10.72 6.81 31.72
N VAL A 26 -9.41 6.82 31.37
CA VAL A 26 -8.35 7.26 32.29
C VAL A 26 -8.45 8.75 32.67
N PRO A 27 -8.67 9.70 31.73
CA PRO A 27 -8.80 11.11 32.11
C PRO A 27 -10.09 11.38 32.93
N VAL A 28 -11.20 10.74 32.57
CA VAL A 28 -12.47 10.89 33.28
C VAL A 28 -12.41 10.25 34.67
N THR A 29 -11.85 9.05 34.81
CA THR A 29 -11.70 8.37 36.10
C THR A 29 -10.66 9.03 36.99
N ASN A 30 -9.60 9.62 36.43
CA ASN A 30 -8.59 10.36 37.21
C ASN A 30 -9.14 11.70 37.68
N ALA A 31 -9.92 12.42 36.87
CA ALA A 31 -10.65 13.59 37.31
C ALA A 31 -11.65 13.21 38.42
N PHE A 32 -12.44 12.15 38.26
CA PHE A 32 -13.34 11.65 39.31
C PHE A 32 -12.60 11.15 40.55
N ARG A 33 -11.43 10.49 40.42
CA ARG A 33 -10.61 10.06 41.56
C ARG A 33 -9.97 11.25 42.29
N LYS A 34 -9.52 12.31 41.57
CA LYS A 34 -9.04 13.56 42.18
C LYS A 34 -10.17 14.25 42.95
N VAL A 35 -11.37 14.38 42.34
CA VAL A 35 -12.56 14.91 43.00
C VAL A 35 -12.97 14.04 44.20
N ARG A 36 -12.93 12.71 44.08
CA ARG A 36 -13.26 11.76 45.17
C ARG A 36 -12.23 11.77 46.31
N ARG A 37 -10.91 11.99 46.01
CA ARG A 37 -9.86 12.15 47.06
C ARG A 37 -10.01 13.45 47.79
N PHE A 38 -10.48 14.51 47.11
CA PHE A 38 -10.76 15.81 47.77
C PHE A 38 -12.07 15.78 48.57
N LEU A 39 -13.02 14.92 48.20
CA LEU A 39 -14.28 14.70 48.88
C LEU A 39 -14.22 13.59 49.96
N ASN A 40 -13.06 12.95 50.15
CA ASN A 40 -12.93 11.91 51.16
C ASN A 40 -12.33 12.53 52.44
N PRO A 41 -13.12 12.74 53.47
CA PRO A 41 -12.75 13.54 54.62
C PRO A 41 -12.10 12.68 55.69
N ASN A 42 -10.77 12.69 55.77
CA ASN A 42 -10.15 12.35 57.02
C ASN A 42 -10.06 13.62 57.92
N GLY A 43 -11.04 13.74 58.75
CA GLY A 43 -10.94 14.45 60.03
C GLY A 43 -11.15 15.98 60.08
N PHE A 44 -10.75 16.73 59.06
CA PHE A 44 -10.85 18.21 59.13
C PHE A 44 -12.10 18.78 58.42
N THR A 45 -12.50 18.20 57.31
CA THR A 45 -13.65 18.67 56.52
C THR A 45 -14.99 18.29 57.13
N THR A 46 -15.07 17.20 57.93
CA THR A 46 -16.31 16.73 58.55
C THR A 46 -16.75 17.63 59.69
N ARG A 47 -15.83 18.22 60.50
CA ARG A 47 -16.18 19.17 61.54
C ARG A 47 -16.62 20.49 60.93
N VAL A 48 -15.85 21.04 60.00
CA VAL A 48 -16.21 22.31 59.36
C VAL A 48 -17.50 22.17 58.53
N MET A 49 -17.73 21.10 57.83
CA MET A 49 -19.00 20.87 57.11
C MET A 49 -20.17 20.59 58.03
N SER A 50 -19.96 19.91 59.18
CA SER A 50 -21.03 19.72 60.15
C SER A 50 -21.45 21.02 60.83
N ASP A 51 -20.46 21.87 61.12
CA ASP A 51 -20.73 23.20 61.77
C ASP A 51 -21.32 24.20 60.77
N VAL A 52 -20.85 24.20 59.52
CA VAL A 52 -21.49 24.95 58.43
C VAL A 52 -22.88 24.42 58.11
N ARG A 53 -23.09 23.09 58.15
CA ARG A 53 -24.41 22.48 57.93
C ARG A 53 -25.39 22.72 59.08
N LYS A 54 -24.93 22.78 60.33
CA LYS A 54 -25.76 23.20 61.48
C LYS A 54 -26.08 24.65 61.39
N GLY A 55 -25.08 25.54 61.22
CA GLY A 55 -25.28 27.00 61.11
C GLY A 55 -26.12 27.39 59.89
N SER A 56 -25.94 26.66 58.70
CA SER A 56 -26.77 26.91 57.52
C SER A 56 -28.20 26.40 57.65
N LYS A 57 -28.45 25.30 58.39
CA LYS A 57 -29.81 24.84 58.67
C LYS A 57 -30.54 25.82 59.56
N GLU A 58 -29.91 26.37 60.64
CA GLU A 58 -30.49 27.38 61.48
C GLU A 58 -30.69 28.75 60.77
N LEU A 59 -29.77 29.13 59.91
CA LEU A 59 -29.86 30.30 59.07
C LEU A 59 -30.94 30.19 57.96
N ILE A 60 -31.16 29.03 57.39
CA ILE A 60 -32.07 28.79 56.22
C ILE A 60 -33.50 28.47 56.72
N SER A 61 -33.66 27.78 57.87
CA SER A 61 -34.94 27.23 58.31
C SER A 61 -35.84 28.20 59.10
N GLY A 62 -35.30 29.28 59.64
CA GLY A 62 -36.11 30.26 60.39
C GLY A 62 -36.81 31.22 59.42
N LYS A 63 -38.13 31.21 59.34
CA LYS A 63 -38.91 32.29 58.69
C LYS A 63 -38.68 33.59 59.42
N PRO A 64 -38.43 34.72 58.73
CA PRO A 64 -38.33 36.02 59.37
C PRO A 64 -39.67 36.32 60.05
N GLN A 65 -39.63 36.55 61.41
CA GLN A 65 -40.80 36.66 62.18
C GLN A 65 -41.11 38.11 62.61
N SER A 66 -40.18 39.03 62.37
CA SER A 66 -40.34 40.44 62.73
C SER A 66 -39.82 41.41 61.68
N LEU A 67 -40.30 42.65 61.64
CA LEU A 67 -39.79 43.72 60.77
C LEU A 67 -38.28 44.00 60.97
N LYS A 68 -37.75 43.66 62.15
CA LYS A 68 -36.32 43.78 62.47
C LYS A 68 -35.42 42.84 61.64
N ASP A 69 -36.00 41.80 61.05
CA ASP A 69 -35.27 40.79 60.19
C ASP A 69 -35.16 41.26 58.74
N TYR A 70 -35.65 42.41 58.39
CA TYR A 70 -35.64 43.00 57.06
C TYR A 70 -34.86 44.32 57.00
N PHE A 71 -34.30 44.59 55.84
CA PHE A 71 -33.84 45.92 55.45
C PHE A 71 -34.97 46.64 54.71
N ALA A 72 -35.27 47.87 55.07
CA ALA A 72 -36.18 48.71 54.32
C ALA A 72 -35.40 49.42 53.21
N VAL A 73 -35.83 49.23 51.97
CA VAL A 73 -35.20 49.86 50.77
C VAL A 73 -36.37 50.49 49.98
N GLY A 74 -36.58 51.77 50.15
CA GLY A 74 -37.75 52.47 49.60
C GLY A 74 -39.06 51.84 50.10
N ASN A 75 -39.95 51.43 49.22
CA ASN A 75 -41.22 50.76 49.49
C ASN A 75 -41.14 49.24 49.69
N TYR A 76 -39.94 48.68 49.74
CA TYR A 76 -39.75 47.24 49.82
C TYR A 76 -38.99 46.78 51.06
N TYR A 77 -39.32 45.60 51.56
CA TYR A 77 -38.63 44.94 52.67
C TYR A 77 -37.88 43.77 52.21
N ILE A 78 -36.54 43.78 52.30
CA ILE A 78 -35.64 42.67 51.85
C ILE A 78 -35.16 41.95 53.11
N ALA A 79 -35.37 40.61 53.15
CA ALA A 79 -34.91 39.82 54.29
C ALA A 79 -33.37 39.89 54.43
N LYS A 80 -32.90 40.30 55.66
CA LYS A 80 -31.44 40.36 55.96
C LYS A 80 -30.72 39.05 55.63
N LYS A 81 -31.38 37.91 55.87
CA LYS A 81 -30.85 36.56 55.47
C LYS A 81 -30.62 36.40 53.98
N LEU A 82 -31.55 36.91 53.17
CA LEU A 82 -31.41 36.86 51.73
C LEU A 82 -30.21 37.67 51.25
N VAL A 83 -30.06 38.90 51.81
CA VAL A 83 -28.92 39.79 51.52
C VAL A 83 -27.58 39.08 51.89
N PHE A 84 -27.58 38.48 53.13
CA PHE A 84 -26.37 37.74 53.57
C PHE A 84 -26.07 36.53 52.76
N ILE A 85 -27.08 35.72 52.35
CA ILE A 85 -26.89 34.56 51.43
C ILE A 85 -26.41 35.05 50.10
N CYS A 86 -26.97 36.10 49.52
CA CYS A 86 -26.48 36.63 48.23
C CYS A 86 -25.05 37.14 48.33
N ALA A 87 -24.70 37.87 49.43
CA ALA A 87 -23.32 38.32 49.67
C ALA A 87 -22.35 37.15 49.82
N LEU A 88 -22.74 36.09 50.54
CA LEU A 88 -21.96 34.86 50.66
C LEU A 88 -21.78 34.16 49.32
N LEU A 89 -22.83 34.06 48.52
CA LEU A 89 -22.76 33.46 47.17
C LEU A 89 -21.86 34.30 46.25
N ILE A 90 -21.95 35.63 46.29
CA ILE A 90 -21.07 36.52 45.50
C ILE A 90 -19.58 36.33 45.88
N LEU A 91 -19.28 36.05 47.16
CA LEU A 91 -17.93 35.82 47.64
C LEU A 91 -17.44 34.39 47.32
N VAL A 92 -18.29 33.38 47.48
CA VAL A 92 -17.92 31.96 47.41
C VAL A 92 -17.92 31.44 45.98
N LEU A 93 -18.92 31.84 45.15
CA LEU A 93 -19.03 31.34 43.77
C LEU A 93 -17.81 31.67 42.90
N PRO A 94 -17.24 32.89 42.91
CA PRO A 94 -16.02 33.21 42.15
C PRO A 94 -14.83 32.34 42.60
N VAL A 95 -14.70 32.09 43.89
CA VAL A 95 -13.61 31.24 44.43
C VAL A 95 -13.77 29.79 43.97
N LEU A 96 -14.98 29.25 44.03
CA LEU A 96 -15.30 27.93 43.54
C LEU A 96 -15.09 27.84 42.03
N TYR A 97 -15.53 28.86 41.29
CA TYR A 97 -15.30 28.94 39.84
C TYR A 97 -13.81 28.92 39.51
N LEU A 98 -13.01 29.83 40.09
CA LEU A 98 -11.58 29.95 39.83
C LEU A 98 -10.79 28.70 40.26
N LYS A 99 -11.17 28.09 41.40
CA LYS A 99 -10.45 26.95 41.96
C LYS A 99 -10.81 25.60 41.32
N PHE A 100 -12.06 25.41 40.94
CA PHE A 100 -12.55 24.10 40.48
C PHE A 100 -13.01 24.08 39.03
N LEU A 101 -13.79 25.10 38.62
CA LEU A 101 -14.39 25.06 37.29
C LEU A 101 -13.48 25.65 36.21
N TYR A 102 -12.78 26.73 36.48
CA TYR A 102 -11.89 27.40 35.54
C TYR A 102 -10.71 26.51 35.08
N PRO A 103 -10.01 25.76 35.96
CA PRO A 103 -8.98 24.82 35.50
C PRO A 103 -9.52 23.75 34.55
N VAL A 104 -10.73 23.24 34.84
CA VAL A 104 -11.38 22.23 33.96
C VAL A 104 -11.75 22.84 32.62
N ILE A 105 -12.28 24.07 32.61
CA ILE A 105 -12.59 24.78 31.36
C ILE A 105 -11.32 25.08 30.60
N ARG A 106 -10.28 25.58 31.26
CA ARG A 106 -9.00 25.93 30.65
C ARG A 106 -8.34 24.72 29.97
N THR A 107 -8.29 23.57 30.65
CA THR A 107 -7.62 22.37 30.12
C THR A 107 -8.40 21.67 29.02
N ASN A 108 -9.73 21.69 29.05
CA ASN A 108 -10.55 20.91 28.12
C ASN A 108 -11.14 21.74 26.97
N PHE A 109 -11.40 23.04 27.19
CA PHE A 109 -12.17 23.85 26.25
C PHE A 109 -11.41 25.05 25.69
N LEU A 110 -10.45 25.62 26.43
CA LEU A 110 -9.71 26.79 25.96
C LEU A 110 -8.40 26.37 25.31
N THR A 111 -8.10 26.96 24.15
CA THR A 111 -6.78 26.88 23.52
C THR A 111 -5.88 27.97 24.11
N VAL A 112 -4.78 27.59 24.73
CA VAL A 112 -3.86 28.53 25.41
C VAL A 112 -2.64 28.75 24.49
N PRO A 113 -2.34 30.01 24.09
CA PRO A 113 -1.12 30.31 23.37
C PRO A 113 0.09 30.15 24.31
N MET A 114 1.10 29.42 23.85
CA MET A 114 2.36 29.17 24.57
C MET A 114 3.52 29.20 23.59
N VAL A 115 4.70 29.60 24.06
CA VAL A 115 5.92 29.51 23.24
C VAL A 115 6.50 28.10 23.32
N VAL A 116 6.90 27.52 22.19
CA VAL A 116 7.53 26.20 22.14
C VAL A 116 8.77 26.16 23.02
N ASN A 117 9.00 25.06 23.72
CA ASN A 117 10.13 24.84 24.63
C ASN A 117 10.20 25.86 25.81
N SER A 118 9.11 26.56 26.14
CA SER A 118 9.05 27.39 27.34
C SER A 118 8.86 26.54 28.61
N LEU A 119 9.22 27.09 29.77
CA LEU A 119 8.95 26.41 31.04
C LEU A 119 7.45 26.19 31.29
N GLU A 120 6.59 26.98 30.65
CA GLU A 120 5.12 26.86 30.77
C GLU A 120 4.59 25.64 30.03
N THR A 121 5.25 25.18 28.99
CA THR A 121 4.86 23.96 28.25
C THR A 121 5.23 22.70 28.99
N ALA A 122 6.31 22.73 29.79
CA ALA A 122 6.77 21.58 30.56
C ALA A 122 5.70 21.10 31.55
N GLY A 123 5.24 19.85 31.40
CA GLY A 123 4.19 19.26 32.25
C GLY A 123 2.77 19.80 32.02
N TYR A 124 2.54 20.69 31.05
CA TYR A 124 1.20 21.19 30.76
C TYR A 124 0.30 20.11 30.17
N THR A 125 -0.94 20.07 30.62
CA THR A 125 -1.99 19.24 30.06
C THR A 125 -3.19 20.09 29.66
N GLY A 126 -3.55 20.03 28.37
CA GLY A 126 -4.68 20.79 27.81
C GLY A 126 -4.45 21.19 26.37
N LYS A 127 -5.40 21.93 25.79
CA LYS A 127 -5.31 22.43 24.40
C LYS A 127 -4.40 23.65 24.32
N VAL A 128 -3.47 23.65 23.38
CA VAL A 128 -2.52 24.73 23.17
C VAL A 128 -2.44 25.15 21.70
N GLU A 129 -1.98 26.40 21.53
CA GLU A 129 -1.39 26.89 20.30
C GLU A 129 0.09 27.18 20.60
N LEU A 130 1.00 26.31 20.10
CA LEU A 130 2.44 26.51 20.30
C LEU A 130 2.97 27.48 19.24
N LEU A 131 3.57 28.56 19.71
CA LEU A 131 4.14 29.62 18.88
C LEU A 131 5.67 29.48 18.81
N ALA A 132 6.27 29.80 17.66
CA ALA A 132 7.72 29.82 17.48
C ALA A 132 8.39 30.84 18.40
N ALA A 133 7.75 31.97 18.65
CA ALA A 133 8.16 33.06 19.56
C ALA A 133 6.91 33.78 20.08
N PRO A 134 7.01 34.67 21.11
CA PRO A 134 5.89 35.47 21.57
C PRO A 134 5.26 36.27 20.43
N GLY A 135 3.97 36.03 20.12
CA GLY A 135 3.26 36.66 19.02
C GLY A 135 3.71 36.22 17.62
N GLY A 136 4.53 35.16 17.52
CA GLY A 136 5.04 34.58 16.25
C GLY A 136 4.08 33.58 15.62
N VAL A 137 4.59 32.90 14.61
CA VAL A 137 3.85 31.86 13.85
C VAL A 137 3.48 30.68 14.74
N ALA A 138 2.26 30.20 14.62
CA ALA A 138 1.83 28.97 15.27
C ALA A 138 2.47 27.76 14.58
N LEU A 139 3.18 26.94 15.35
CA LEU A 139 3.80 25.69 14.88
C LEU A 139 2.93 24.47 15.17
N TYR A 140 2.11 24.53 16.22
CA TYR A 140 1.22 23.42 16.56
C TYR A 140 -0.09 23.93 17.18
N ARG A 141 -1.19 23.28 16.86
CA ARG A 141 -2.51 23.47 17.48
C ARG A 141 -3.09 22.12 17.83
N GLY A 142 -3.25 21.86 19.13
CA GLY A 142 -3.78 20.59 19.61
C GLY A 142 -3.60 20.41 21.11
N PRO A 143 -3.88 19.21 21.64
CA PRO A 143 -3.68 18.91 23.04
C PRO A 143 -2.21 18.54 23.36
N LEU A 144 -1.76 18.95 24.55
CA LEU A 144 -0.61 18.41 25.24
C LEU A 144 -1.07 17.51 26.38
N ALA A 145 -0.29 16.48 26.69
CA ALA A 145 -0.36 15.70 27.94
C ALA A 145 1.01 15.66 28.58
N GLU A 146 1.13 16.22 29.78
CA GLU A 146 2.39 16.31 30.54
C GLU A 146 3.53 16.99 29.73
N GLY A 147 3.18 17.99 28.92
CA GLY A 147 4.11 18.71 28.04
C GLY A 147 4.32 18.12 26.65
N HIS A 148 3.84 16.91 26.39
CA HIS A 148 4.03 16.19 25.15
C HIS A 148 2.84 16.38 24.19
N VAL A 149 3.14 16.54 22.89
CA VAL A 149 2.13 16.58 21.83
C VAL A 149 1.45 15.20 21.74
N THR A 150 0.10 15.20 21.82
CA THR A 150 -0.68 13.96 21.78
C THR A 150 -2.10 14.22 21.26
N GLY A 151 -2.81 13.13 20.84
CA GLY A 151 -4.18 13.22 20.33
C GLY A 151 -4.27 14.01 19.02
N LYS A 152 -5.48 14.51 18.69
CA LYS A 152 -5.71 15.16 17.39
C LYS A 152 -5.21 16.60 17.37
N GLY A 153 -4.29 16.89 16.44
CA GLY A 153 -3.68 18.20 16.30
C GLY A 153 -3.33 18.57 14.87
N LYS A 154 -2.79 19.79 14.72
CA LYS A 154 -2.27 20.33 13.45
C LYS A 154 -0.86 20.83 13.67
N LEU A 155 0.06 20.42 12.80
CA LEU A 155 1.44 20.89 12.75
C LEU A 155 1.62 21.83 11.57
N PHE A 156 2.34 22.92 11.78
CA PHE A 156 2.65 23.92 10.76
C PHE A 156 4.17 24.12 10.69
N ASP A 157 4.66 24.55 9.55
CA ASP A 157 6.04 25.00 9.40
C ASP A 157 6.23 26.46 9.87
N TYR A 158 7.47 26.96 9.77
CA TYR A 158 7.80 28.33 10.17
C TYR A 158 7.20 29.41 9.28
N GLU A 159 6.70 29.07 8.09
CA GLU A 159 5.94 29.92 7.18
C GLU A 159 4.42 29.88 7.45
N GLY A 160 3.98 29.05 8.41
CA GLY A 160 2.58 28.89 8.77
C GLY A 160 1.78 27.96 7.84
N ARG A 161 2.46 27.18 6.97
CA ARG A 161 1.81 26.20 6.09
C ARG A 161 1.53 24.93 6.88
N LEU A 162 0.37 24.31 6.64
CA LEU A 162 -0.01 23.05 7.26
C LEU A 162 0.89 21.92 6.75
N VAL A 163 1.56 21.22 7.67
CA VAL A 163 2.43 20.08 7.38
C VAL A 163 1.73 18.76 7.68
N TYR A 164 0.99 18.71 8.79
CA TYR A 164 0.28 17.51 9.20
C TYR A 164 -0.98 17.84 9.99
N GLN A 165 -2.02 17.04 9.80
CA GLN A 165 -3.24 17.07 10.59
C GLN A 165 -3.65 15.64 10.92
N GLY A 166 -3.74 15.28 12.19
CA GLY A 166 -4.10 13.93 12.58
C GLY A 166 -3.81 13.63 14.04
N ASP A 167 -3.67 12.35 14.33
CA ASP A 167 -3.37 11.85 15.66
C ASP A 167 -1.87 11.88 15.93
N PHE A 168 -1.51 12.26 17.17
CA PHE A 168 -0.14 12.32 17.69
C PHE A 168 0.00 11.44 18.93
N LEU A 169 1.14 10.85 19.11
CA LEU A 169 1.59 10.18 20.32
C LEU A 169 3.04 10.54 20.59
N MET A 170 3.32 11.25 21.71
CA MET A 170 4.68 11.65 22.08
C MET A 170 5.44 12.31 20.93
N GLU A 171 4.93 13.42 20.38
CA GLU A 171 5.44 14.23 19.27
C GLU A 171 5.49 13.52 17.90
N GLN A 172 5.13 12.24 17.83
CA GLN A 172 5.12 11.46 16.58
C GLN A 172 3.72 11.42 16.00
N TYR A 173 3.64 11.35 14.67
CA TYR A 173 2.40 11.00 13.98
C TYR A 173 2.07 9.53 14.30
N ASP A 174 0.94 9.27 14.93
CA ASP A 174 0.54 7.93 15.37
C ASP A 174 -0.98 7.84 15.42
N GLY A 175 -1.56 7.12 14.50
CA GLY A 175 -3.00 7.01 14.25
C GLY A 175 -3.39 7.57 12.88
N GLU A 176 -4.66 7.93 12.73
CA GLU A 176 -5.20 8.47 11.48
C GLU A 176 -4.72 9.91 11.26
N GLY A 177 -4.26 10.20 10.02
CA GLY A 177 -3.74 11.52 9.71
C GLY A 177 -3.58 11.81 8.23
N GLN A 178 -3.19 13.06 7.97
CA GLN A 178 -2.92 13.58 6.65
C GLN A 178 -1.68 14.47 6.71
N SER A 179 -0.66 14.15 5.90
CA SER A 179 0.48 15.03 5.65
C SER A 179 0.28 15.84 4.37
N PHE A 180 0.99 16.96 4.28
CA PHE A 180 0.82 17.92 3.19
C PHE A 180 2.16 18.29 2.57
N TRP A 181 2.14 18.53 1.27
CA TRP A 181 3.22 19.17 0.54
C TRP A 181 3.30 20.68 0.86
N PRO A 182 4.45 21.34 0.65
CA PRO A 182 4.59 22.77 0.90
C PRO A 182 3.59 23.66 0.13
N ASN A 183 3.04 23.16 -0.97
CA ASN A 183 2.01 23.85 -1.75
C ASN A 183 0.59 23.67 -1.19
N GLY A 184 0.44 22.99 -0.05
CA GLY A 184 -0.82 22.74 0.65
C GLY A 184 -1.65 21.57 0.11
N LYS A 185 -1.18 20.87 -0.93
CA LYS A 185 -1.85 19.65 -1.41
C LYS A 185 -1.54 18.46 -0.51
N PRO A 186 -2.44 17.49 -0.38
CA PRO A 186 -2.17 16.26 0.36
C PRO A 186 -0.93 15.54 -0.18
N GLN A 187 -0.10 15.02 0.72
CA GLN A 187 0.99 14.11 0.41
C GLN A 187 0.56 12.67 0.73
N TYR A 188 0.12 12.41 1.94
CA TYR A 188 -0.36 11.10 2.36
C TYR A 188 -1.64 11.25 3.19
N ILE A 189 -2.58 10.34 2.98
CA ILE A 189 -3.82 10.24 3.77
C ILE A 189 -3.95 8.79 4.20
N GLY A 190 -3.92 8.53 5.51
CA GLY A 190 -4.01 7.17 6.04
C GLY A 190 -3.53 7.09 7.49
N THR A 191 -3.13 5.89 7.88
CA THR A 191 -2.64 5.61 9.22
C THR A 191 -1.14 5.83 9.31
N PHE A 192 -0.69 6.34 10.45
CA PHE A 192 0.73 6.49 10.80
C PHE A 192 1.06 5.67 12.06
N VAL A 193 2.27 5.14 12.12
CA VAL A 193 2.87 4.58 13.33
C VAL A 193 4.29 5.12 13.46
N ALA A 194 4.57 5.84 14.52
CA ALA A 194 5.87 6.46 14.79
C ALA A 194 6.44 7.24 13.58
N ASN A 195 5.62 8.09 12.97
CA ASN A 195 5.88 8.92 11.77
C ASN A 195 5.95 8.15 10.43
N ALA A 196 5.90 6.83 10.40
CA ALA A 196 5.89 6.04 9.17
C ALA A 196 4.46 5.79 8.69
N TYR A 197 4.26 5.70 7.36
CA TYR A 197 2.99 5.26 6.79
C TYR A 197 2.76 3.79 7.15
N GLU A 198 1.55 3.47 7.59
CA GLU A 198 1.18 2.14 8.05
C GLU A 198 -0.25 1.81 7.65
N GLY A 199 -0.55 0.53 7.39
CA GLY A 199 -1.90 0.11 7.00
C GLY A 199 -2.33 0.68 5.66
N ARG A 200 -3.64 0.88 5.47
CA ARG A 200 -4.16 1.39 4.20
C ARG A 200 -4.08 2.93 4.12
N GLY A 201 -3.67 3.43 2.95
CA GLY A 201 -3.59 4.86 2.70
C GLY A 201 -3.43 5.21 1.23
N THR A 202 -3.49 6.51 0.94
CA THR A 202 -3.23 7.07 -0.39
C THR A 202 -2.04 8.01 -0.34
N LEU A 203 -1.12 7.87 -1.27
CA LEU A 203 0.05 8.73 -1.45
C LEU A 203 -0.14 9.54 -2.73
N HIS A 204 0.14 10.84 -2.64
CA HIS A 204 -0.01 11.79 -3.75
C HIS A 204 1.31 12.47 -4.07
N ARG A 205 1.49 12.83 -5.32
CA ARG A 205 2.59 13.67 -5.78
C ARG A 205 2.35 15.13 -5.39
N GLU A 206 3.39 15.95 -5.52
CA GLU A 206 3.31 17.38 -5.19
C GLU A 206 2.32 18.16 -6.07
N ASP A 207 2.08 17.71 -7.30
CA ASP A 207 1.05 18.26 -8.18
C ASP A 207 -0.39 17.87 -7.76
N GLY A 208 -0.52 16.96 -6.77
CA GLY A 208 -1.78 16.45 -6.23
C GLY A 208 -2.32 15.23 -6.95
N THR A 209 -1.64 14.73 -7.99
CA THR A 209 -2.02 13.47 -8.65
C THR A 209 -1.80 12.27 -7.72
N LEU A 210 -2.67 11.27 -7.81
CA LEU A 210 -2.54 10.04 -7.03
C LEU A 210 -1.30 9.27 -7.53
N LEU A 211 -0.45 8.88 -6.59
CA LEU A 211 0.72 8.03 -6.86
C LEU A 211 0.43 6.58 -6.50
N TYR A 212 -0.14 6.34 -5.32
CA TYR A 212 -0.41 4.99 -4.83
C TYR A 212 -1.66 4.95 -3.95
N ASP A 213 -2.48 3.91 -4.10
CA ASP A 213 -3.61 3.57 -3.22
C ASP A 213 -3.47 2.11 -2.81
N GLY A 214 -3.11 1.86 -1.56
CA GLY A 214 -2.87 0.50 -1.09
C GLY A 214 -2.42 0.45 0.36
N SER A 215 -1.81 -0.68 0.71
CA SER A 215 -1.30 -0.91 2.06
C SER A 215 0.17 -0.49 2.18
N PHE A 216 0.55 -0.09 3.39
CA PHE A 216 1.91 0.30 3.77
C PHE A 216 2.35 -0.47 5.00
N VAL A 217 3.64 -0.81 5.05
CA VAL A 217 4.34 -1.27 6.25
C VAL A 217 5.63 -0.48 6.36
N SER A 218 5.79 0.26 7.46
CA SER A 218 6.97 1.12 7.73
C SER A 218 7.33 2.04 6.56
N GLY A 219 6.32 2.61 5.90
CA GLY A 219 6.47 3.55 4.79
C GLY A 219 6.68 2.92 3.41
N GLN A 220 6.78 1.60 3.31
CA GLN A 220 6.92 0.86 2.04
C GLN A 220 5.58 0.29 1.58
N TYR A 221 5.37 0.20 0.25
CA TYR A 221 4.20 -0.48 -0.31
C TYR A 221 4.23 -1.95 0.06
N GLU A 222 3.09 -2.47 0.54
CA GLU A 222 2.96 -3.84 1.02
C GLU A 222 1.58 -4.39 0.70
N GLY A 223 1.46 -5.70 0.40
CA GLY A 223 0.17 -6.31 0.07
C GLY A 223 -0.43 -5.77 -1.22
N GLY A 224 -1.74 -5.72 -1.31
CA GLY A 224 -2.42 -5.27 -2.54
C GLY A 224 -2.47 -3.75 -2.68
N GLY A 225 -2.24 -3.25 -3.90
CA GLY A 225 -2.30 -1.81 -4.19
C GLY A 225 -2.40 -1.46 -5.67
N LEU A 226 -2.66 -0.19 -5.92
CA LEU A 226 -2.72 0.45 -7.23
C LEU A 226 -1.64 1.52 -7.31
N LEU A 227 -0.76 1.43 -8.29
CA LEU A 227 0.28 2.41 -8.57
C LEU A 227 -0.05 3.14 -9.87
N TYR A 228 0.15 4.45 -9.86
CA TYR A 228 -0.16 5.33 -11.00
C TYR A 228 1.10 6.00 -11.54
N ASP A 229 1.16 6.21 -12.84
CA ASP A 229 2.24 6.92 -13.51
C ASP A 229 2.17 8.45 -13.31
N GLU A 230 3.11 9.19 -13.89
CA GLU A 230 3.19 10.64 -13.77
C GLU A 230 2.01 11.38 -14.44
N THR A 231 1.30 10.72 -15.36
CA THR A 231 0.11 11.27 -16.02
C THR A 231 -1.17 11.02 -15.22
N GLY A 232 -1.08 10.20 -14.16
CA GLY A 232 -2.22 9.74 -13.36
C GLY A 232 -2.91 8.50 -13.94
N ALA A 233 -2.37 7.89 -15.01
CA ALA A 233 -2.87 6.63 -15.53
C ALA A 233 -2.41 5.45 -14.64
N LEU A 234 -3.24 4.40 -14.57
CA LEU A 234 -2.89 3.19 -13.83
C LEU A 234 -1.66 2.54 -14.46
N LEU A 235 -0.60 2.36 -13.67
CA LEU A 235 0.65 1.71 -14.06
C LEU A 235 0.68 0.24 -13.62
N TYR A 236 0.27 -0.04 -12.39
CA TYR A 236 0.26 -1.40 -11.85
C TYR A 236 -0.89 -1.62 -10.87
N ALA A 237 -1.49 -2.81 -10.93
CA ALA A 237 -2.51 -3.28 -9.99
C ALA A 237 -2.13 -4.70 -9.54
N GLY A 238 -1.77 -4.88 -8.28
CA GLY A 238 -1.32 -6.19 -7.80
C GLY A 238 -0.70 -6.17 -6.43
N GLY A 239 0.09 -7.22 -6.15
CA GLY A 239 0.80 -7.39 -4.88
C GLY A 239 2.11 -6.61 -4.81
N PHE A 240 2.48 -6.21 -3.59
CA PHE A 240 3.74 -5.56 -3.26
C PHE A 240 4.39 -6.22 -2.04
N VAL A 241 5.70 -6.33 -2.05
CA VAL A 241 6.53 -6.69 -0.90
C VAL A 241 7.72 -5.75 -0.86
N GLY A 242 7.86 -4.98 0.22
CA GLY A 242 8.95 -4.03 0.40
C GLY A 242 9.06 -2.99 -0.72
N GLY A 243 7.93 -2.57 -1.32
CA GLY A 243 7.87 -1.59 -2.40
C GLY A 243 8.08 -2.16 -3.80
N LEU A 244 8.36 -3.47 -3.96
CA LEU A 244 8.53 -4.16 -5.24
C LEU A 244 7.26 -4.95 -5.59
N TYR A 245 6.97 -5.10 -6.90
CA TYR A 245 5.90 -5.97 -7.37
C TYR A 245 6.17 -7.42 -6.93
N ASP A 246 5.20 -8.07 -6.32
CA ASP A 246 5.33 -9.45 -5.83
C ASP A 246 3.94 -10.12 -5.77
N GLY A 247 3.85 -11.38 -6.22
CA GLY A 247 2.59 -12.10 -6.39
C GLY A 247 1.89 -11.78 -7.71
N GLU A 248 0.59 -11.98 -7.78
CA GLU A 248 -0.21 -11.73 -8.98
C GLU A 248 -0.38 -10.22 -9.22
N GLY A 249 -0.26 -9.81 -10.49
CA GLY A 249 -0.40 -8.42 -10.86
C GLY A 249 -0.74 -8.18 -12.33
N THR A 250 -1.13 -6.94 -12.60
CA THR A 250 -1.41 -6.42 -13.94
C THR A 250 -0.61 -5.14 -14.15
N LEU A 251 0.25 -5.12 -15.14
CA LEU A 251 1.10 -3.98 -15.51
C LEU A 251 0.52 -3.31 -16.75
N TYR A 252 0.51 -1.99 -16.73
CA TYR A 252 0.06 -1.15 -17.85
C TYR A 252 1.21 -0.27 -18.31
N GLN A 253 1.16 0.12 -19.57
CA GLN A 253 2.04 1.10 -20.18
C GLN A 253 1.20 2.13 -20.91
N ASN A 254 1.32 3.40 -20.52
CA ASN A 254 0.49 4.50 -21.08
C ASN A 254 -1.02 4.18 -21.05
N GLY A 255 -1.50 3.56 -19.98
CA GLY A 255 -2.91 3.17 -19.80
C GLY A 255 -3.34 1.92 -20.58
N THR A 256 -2.46 1.31 -21.39
CA THR A 256 -2.74 0.08 -22.13
C THR A 256 -2.18 -1.13 -21.38
N LEU A 257 -2.93 -2.23 -21.36
CA LEU A 257 -2.49 -3.48 -20.74
C LEU A 257 -1.20 -3.98 -21.42
N LEU A 258 -0.15 -4.18 -20.61
CA LEU A 258 1.13 -4.71 -21.08
C LEU A 258 1.36 -6.16 -20.63
N TYR A 259 1.10 -6.46 -19.36
CA TYR A 259 1.35 -7.78 -18.79
C TYR A 259 0.33 -8.12 -17.70
N ARG A 260 -0.04 -9.40 -17.63
CA ARG A 260 -0.81 -9.97 -16.54
C ARG A 260 -0.21 -11.30 -16.15
N GLY A 261 0.13 -11.46 -14.86
CA GLY A 261 0.73 -12.69 -14.35
C GLY A 261 1.46 -12.48 -13.05
N GLY A 262 2.33 -13.45 -12.72
CA GLY A 262 3.12 -13.44 -11.50
C GLY A 262 4.31 -12.48 -11.56
N PHE A 263 4.64 -11.93 -10.39
CA PHE A 263 5.83 -11.10 -10.15
C PHE A 263 6.58 -11.62 -8.93
N LYS A 264 7.90 -11.44 -8.94
CA LYS A 264 8.76 -11.67 -7.80
C LYS A 264 9.87 -10.64 -7.76
N ALA A 265 9.95 -9.91 -6.65
CA ALA A 265 10.94 -8.84 -6.46
C ALA A 265 11.02 -7.85 -7.65
N GLY A 266 9.87 -7.48 -8.22
CA GLY A 266 9.73 -6.53 -9.33
C GLY A 266 9.88 -7.12 -10.73
N LEU A 267 10.22 -8.41 -10.87
CA LEU A 267 10.39 -9.09 -12.15
C LEU A 267 9.22 -10.03 -12.44
N MET A 268 8.86 -10.21 -13.73
CA MET A 268 7.90 -11.22 -14.16
C MET A 268 8.39 -12.61 -13.78
N GLU A 269 7.53 -13.42 -13.15
CA GLU A 269 7.86 -14.74 -12.63
C GLU A 269 6.65 -15.66 -12.70
N GLY A 270 6.86 -16.95 -13.03
CA GLY A 270 5.77 -17.92 -13.16
C GLY A 270 4.92 -17.69 -14.40
N ALA A 271 3.66 -18.09 -14.36
CA ALA A 271 2.75 -17.98 -15.50
C ALA A 271 2.34 -16.51 -15.75
N GLY A 272 2.30 -16.13 -17.04
CA GLY A 272 1.88 -14.79 -17.41
C GLY A 272 1.57 -14.61 -18.89
N THR A 273 1.01 -13.45 -19.23
CA THR A 273 0.63 -13.08 -20.59
C THR A 273 1.10 -11.67 -20.89
N LEU A 274 1.84 -11.47 -21.97
CA LEU A 274 2.23 -10.17 -22.53
C LEU A 274 1.26 -9.76 -23.63
N TYR A 275 1.07 -8.45 -23.76
CA TYR A 275 0.16 -7.85 -24.72
C TYR A 275 0.82 -6.72 -25.51
N ALA A 276 0.39 -6.55 -26.75
CA ALA A 276 0.60 -5.36 -27.57
C ALA A 276 -0.77 -4.82 -27.99
N GLY A 277 -1.25 -3.77 -27.34
CA GLY A 277 -2.65 -3.35 -27.45
C GLY A 277 -3.59 -4.44 -26.95
N ASP A 278 -4.53 -4.87 -27.80
CA ASP A 278 -5.49 -5.93 -27.47
C ASP A 278 -5.00 -7.35 -27.84
N LEU A 279 -3.85 -7.46 -28.52
CA LEU A 279 -3.30 -8.73 -28.96
C LEU A 279 -2.34 -9.32 -27.92
N ILE A 280 -2.44 -10.64 -27.74
CA ILE A 280 -1.46 -11.40 -26.97
C ILE A 280 -0.20 -11.53 -27.83
N THR A 281 0.97 -11.22 -27.25
CA THR A 281 2.27 -11.43 -27.88
C THR A 281 3.03 -12.62 -27.31
N TYR A 282 2.78 -12.94 -26.04
CA TYR A 282 3.30 -14.12 -25.38
C TYR A 282 2.36 -14.62 -24.30
N ALA A 283 2.22 -15.93 -24.17
CA ALA A 283 1.50 -16.60 -23.08
C ALA A 283 2.30 -17.81 -22.64
N GLY A 284 2.81 -17.81 -21.40
CA GLY A 284 3.67 -18.88 -20.92
C GLY A 284 4.30 -18.58 -19.58
N GLU A 285 5.41 -19.24 -19.31
CA GLU A 285 6.16 -19.09 -18.07
C GLU A 285 7.25 -18.04 -18.19
N PHE A 286 7.56 -17.40 -17.07
CA PHE A 286 8.62 -16.41 -16.90
C PHE A 286 9.55 -16.83 -15.75
N ALA A 287 10.83 -16.54 -15.90
CA ALA A 287 11.81 -16.61 -14.83
C ALA A 287 12.70 -15.36 -14.88
N ALA A 288 12.76 -14.61 -13.78
CA ALA A 288 13.53 -13.38 -13.65
C ALA A 288 13.32 -12.39 -14.82
N GLY A 289 12.09 -12.24 -15.30
CA GLY A 289 11.70 -11.33 -16.38
C GLY A 289 11.89 -11.85 -17.80
N ALA A 290 12.44 -13.05 -17.99
CA ALA A 290 12.65 -13.67 -19.31
C ALA A 290 11.66 -14.82 -19.53
N PHE A 291 11.32 -15.10 -20.81
CA PHE A 291 10.54 -16.28 -21.17
C PHE A 291 11.28 -17.55 -20.73
N SER A 292 10.55 -18.47 -20.11
CA SER A 292 11.09 -19.71 -19.55
C SER A 292 10.02 -20.79 -19.59
N GLY A 293 10.43 -22.07 -19.50
CA GLY A 293 9.47 -23.16 -19.50
C GLY A 293 8.59 -23.21 -20.76
N ALA A 294 7.37 -23.67 -20.63
CA ALA A 294 6.42 -23.77 -21.74
C ALA A 294 5.83 -22.40 -22.08
N GLY A 295 5.75 -22.09 -23.39
CA GLY A 295 5.17 -20.82 -23.82
C GLY A 295 4.77 -20.78 -25.29
N ARG A 296 3.93 -19.81 -25.60
CA ARG A 296 3.47 -19.49 -26.96
C ARG A 296 3.76 -18.03 -27.26
N GLU A 297 4.40 -17.81 -28.40
CA GLU A 297 4.69 -16.49 -28.93
C GLU A 297 3.81 -16.19 -30.13
N TYR A 298 3.33 -14.95 -30.22
CA TYR A 298 2.41 -14.53 -31.26
C TYR A 298 2.92 -13.25 -31.94
N ASP A 299 2.57 -13.10 -33.20
CA ASP A 299 2.81 -11.87 -33.95
C ASP A 299 2.08 -10.68 -33.32
N PRO A 300 2.76 -9.57 -33.03
CA PRO A 300 2.15 -8.42 -32.34
C PRO A 300 1.19 -7.60 -33.22
N VAL A 301 1.14 -7.86 -34.52
CA VAL A 301 0.30 -7.12 -35.48
C VAL A 301 -0.94 -7.92 -35.87
N GLU A 302 -0.75 -9.19 -36.20
CA GLU A 302 -1.80 -10.07 -36.70
C GLU A 302 -2.32 -11.05 -35.63
N GLY A 303 -1.58 -11.24 -34.54
CA GLY A 303 -1.93 -12.16 -33.44
C GLY A 303 -1.79 -13.64 -33.82
N ARG A 304 -1.10 -13.95 -34.94
CA ARG A 304 -0.86 -15.33 -35.35
C ARG A 304 0.20 -15.99 -34.48
N LEU A 305 0.05 -17.29 -34.25
CA LEU A 305 1.03 -18.08 -33.52
C LEU A 305 2.34 -18.14 -34.31
N LEU A 306 3.46 -17.80 -33.66
CA LEU A 306 4.81 -17.87 -34.23
C LEU A 306 5.60 -19.04 -33.67
N TYR A 307 5.42 -19.36 -32.39
CA TYR A 307 6.12 -20.45 -31.74
C TYR A 307 5.24 -21.08 -30.63
N ASP A 308 5.31 -22.38 -30.47
CA ASP A 308 4.71 -23.16 -29.39
C ASP A 308 5.72 -24.19 -28.91
N GLY A 309 6.34 -23.96 -27.74
CA GLY A 309 7.41 -24.83 -27.26
C GLY A 309 7.98 -24.36 -25.93
N THR A 310 9.23 -24.75 -25.66
CA THR A 310 9.93 -24.45 -24.43
C THR A 310 10.95 -23.34 -24.64
N TYR A 311 11.20 -22.57 -23.54
CA TYR A 311 12.13 -21.45 -23.49
C TYR A 311 13.12 -21.60 -22.34
N VAL A 312 14.33 -21.12 -22.55
CA VAL A 312 15.33 -20.90 -21.51
C VAL A 312 15.95 -19.52 -21.74
N GLY A 313 15.79 -18.61 -20.79
CA GLY A 313 16.35 -17.25 -20.85
C GLY A 313 15.91 -16.46 -22.10
N GLY A 314 14.65 -16.61 -22.53
CA GLY A 314 14.08 -15.92 -23.68
C GLY A 314 14.40 -16.54 -25.03
N LYS A 315 15.08 -17.69 -25.09
CA LYS A 315 15.43 -18.38 -26.32
C LYS A 315 14.68 -19.71 -26.41
N TYR A 316 14.34 -20.12 -27.65
CA TYR A 316 13.77 -21.45 -27.90
C TYR A 316 14.75 -22.54 -27.48
N GLU A 317 14.25 -23.53 -26.75
CA GLU A 317 15.04 -24.62 -26.19
C GLU A 317 14.21 -25.92 -26.16
N GLY A 318 14.85 -27.07 -26.23
CA GLY A 318 14.15 -28.34 -26.16
C GLY A 318 13.29 -28.62 -27.40
N THR A 319 12.02 -28.96 -27.24
CA THR A 319 11.12 -29.27 -28.38
C THR A 319 10.10 -28.14 -28.58
N GLY A 320 9.81 -27.85 -29.86
CA GLY A 320 8.83 -26.80 -30.19
C GLY A 320 8.38 -26.86 -31.64
N ARG A 321 7.47 -25.95 -31.97
CA ARG A 321 6.90 -25.73 -33.30
C ARG A 321 7.00 -24.27 -33.68
N CYS A 322 7.56 -23.99 -34.85
CA CYS A 322 7.56 -22.66 -35.45
C CYS A 322 6.50 -22.55 -36.54
N PHE A 323 5.92 -21.36 -36.65
CA PHE A 323 4.91 -21.04 -37.63
C PHE A 323 5.33 -19.83 -38.45
N ASP A 324 4.94 -19.81 -39.70
CA ASP A 324 5.16 -18.67 -40.60
C ASP A 324 4.26 -17.49 -40.24
N ALA A 325 4.85 -16.31 -40.13
CA ALA A 325 4.12 -15.10 -39.69
C ALA A 325 3.05 -14.63 -40.67
N ASP A 326 3.28 -14.85 -41.99
CA ASP A 326 2.36 -14.38 -43.04
C ASP A 326 1.19 -15.33 -43.26
N THR A 327 1.45 -16.64 -43.23
CA THR A 327 0.42 -17.66 -43.48
C THR A 327 -0.18 -18.27 -42.22
N GLY A 328 0.53 -18.24 -41.08
CA GLY A 328 0.19 -18.96 -39.87
C GLY A 328 0.41 -20.46 -39.93
N SER A 329 1.05 -20.92 -41.00
CA SER A 329 1.29 -22.35 -41.29
C SER A 329 2.49 -22.87 -40.52
N LEU A 330 2.46 -24.17 -40.16
CA LEU A 330 3.62 -24.84 -39.54
C LEU A 330 4.81 -24.86 -40.51
N VAL A 331 5.98 -24.37 -40.06
CA VAL A 331 7.23 -24.42 -40.85
C VAL A 331 8.27 -25.34 -40.26
N TYR A 332 8.25 -25.53 -38.92
CA TYR A 332 9.17 -26.48 -38.30
C TYR A 332 8.56 -27.10 -37.04
N GLU A 333 8.82 -28.37 -36.85
CA GLU A 333 8.60 -29.09 -35.60
C GLU A 333 9.82 -29.92 -35.26
N GLY A 334 10.37 -29.77 -34.06
CA GLY A 334 11.59 -30.50 -33.69
C GLY A 334 12.29 -29.93 -32.49
N GLY A 335 13.60 -30.25 -32.42
CA GLY A 335 14.48 -29.78 -31.35
C GLY A 335 15.00 -28.37 -31.58
N PHE A 336 15.28 -27.67 -30.48
CA PHE A 336 15.88 -26.34 -30.44
C PHE A 336 17.01 -26.30 -29.41
N TYR A 337 18.05 -25.55 -29.71
CA TYR A 337 19.10 -25.17 -28.79
C TYR A 337 19.51 -23.73 -29.02
N GLN A 338 19.33 -22.90 -27.99
CA GLN A 338 19.63 -21.46 -28.00
C GLN A 338 18.98 -20.66 -29.15
N GLY A 339 17.81 -21.09 -29.62
CA GLY A 339 17.05 -20.47 -30.70
C GLY A 339 17.24 -21.11 -32.09
N ASP A 340 18.26 -21.94 -32.27
CA ASP A 340 18.53 -22.63 -33.53
C ASP A 340 17.88 -24.03 -33.55
N TYR A 341 17.53 -24.53 -34.75
CA TYR A 341 17.10 -25.94 -34.92
C TYR A 341 18.24 -26.85 -34.55
N GLU A 342 17.98 -27.85 -33.71
CA GLU A 342 18.98 -28.79 -33.20
C GLU A 342 18.37 -30.18 -32.99
N GLY A 343 19.15 -31.23 -33.18
CA GLY A 343 18.67 -32.58 -33.03
C GLY A 343 17.75 -33.02 -34.19
N THR A 344 16.70 -33.77 -33.92
CA THR A 344 15.76 -34.24 -34.95
C THR A 344 14.61 -33.31 -35.16
N GLY A 345 14.19 -33.08 -36.40
CA GLY A 345 13.06 -32.24 -36.73
C GLY A 345 12.52 -32.44 -38.15
N LYS A 346 11.41 -31.75 -38.41
CA LYS A 346 10.76 -31.67 -39.72
C LYS A 346 10.58 -30.23 -40.15
N LEU A 347 10.98 -29.91 -41.36
CA LEU A 347 10.79 -28.62 -42.01
C LEU A 347 9.69 -28.76 -43.08
N PHE A 348 8.80 -27.75 -43.16
CA PHE A 348 7.66 -27.72 -44.06
C PHE A 348 7.69 -26.45 -44.92
N ASP A 349 7.18 -26.58 -46.14
CA ASP A 349 6.86 -25.43 -46.97
C ASP A 349 5.63 -24.70 -46.42
N PRO A 350 5.71 -23.38 -46.16
CA PRO A 350 4.62 -22.66 -45.50
C PRO A 350 3.34 -22.49 -46.34
N ILE A 351 3.45 -22.67 -47.67
CA ILE A 351 2.34 -22.51 -48.61
C ILE A 351 1.65 -23.83 -48.87
N THR A 352 2.45 -24.86 -49.22
CA THR A 352 1.90 -26.16 -49.61
C THR A 352 1.72 -27.12 -48.45
N GLN A 353 2.36 -26.84 -47.32
CA GLN A 353 2.44 -27.68 -46.12
C GLN A 353 3.05 -29.05 -46.36
N ARG A 354 3.78 -29.18 -47.46
CA ARG A 354 4.55 -30.40 -47.76
C ARG A 354 5.86 -30.41 -46.98
N PRO A 355 6.36 -31.56 -46.57
CA PRO A 355 7.68 -31.66 -45.99
C PRO A 355 8.75 -31.18 -46.97
N LEU A 356 9.73 -30.45 -46.49
CA LEU A 356 10.96 -30.05 -47.17
C LEU A 356 12.13 -30.93 -46.73
N TYR A 357 12.17 -31.23 -45.43
CA TYR A 357 13.21 -32.03 -44.83
C TYR A 357 12.72 -32.74 -43.56
N GLU A 358 13.17 -33.95 -43.33
CA GLU A 358 12.98 -34.72 -42.11
C GLU A 358 14.30 -35.38 -41.74
N GLY A 359 14.91 -35.00 -40.60
CA GLY A 359 16.20 -35.52 -40.22
C GLY A 359 16.87 -34.77 -39.10
N GLY A 360 18.20 -34.90 -39.05
CA GLY A 360 19.04 -34.20 -38.07
C GLY A 360 19.32 -32.75 -38.43
N PHE A 361 19.41 -31.93 -37.40
CA PHE A 361 19.77 -30.51 -37.46
C PHE A 361 20.93 -30.22 -36.50
N ARG A 362 21.82 -29.30 -36.87
CA ARG A 362 22.83 -28.70 -36.02
C ARG A 362 22.99 -27.24 -36.38
N ALA A 363 22.79 -26.36 -35.36
CA ALA A 363 22.87 -24.92 -35.54
C ALA A 363 22.07 -24.42 -36.77
N GLY A 364 20.82 -24.86 -36.91
CA GLY A 364 19.89 -24.49 -37.98
C GLY A 364 20.15 -25.14 -39.34
N ARG A 365 21.13 -26.04 -39.48
CA ARG A 365 21.49 -26.69 -40.75
C ARG A 365 21.25 -28.19 -40.70
N TYR A 366 20.94 -28.82 -41.85
CA TYR A 366 20.82 -30.26 -41.95
C TYR A 366 22.15 -30.94 -41.57
N ASP A 367 22.11 -31.89 -40.65
CA ASP A 367 23.30 -32.57 -40.14
C ASP A 367 22.93 -33.97 -39.64
N GLY A 368 23.67 -34.99 -40.04
CA GLY A 368 23.33 -36.41 -39.79
C GLY A 368 22.38 -36.96 -40.84
N ASP A 369 21.69 -38.07 -40.51
CA ASP A 369 20.77 -38.72 -41.42
C ASP A 369 19.50 -37.93 -41.66
N GLY A 370 19.05 -37.87 -42.93
CA GLY A 370 17.83 -37.13 -43.27
C GLY A 370 17.24 -37.50 -44.62
N VAL A 371 16.06 -37.00 -44.86
CA VAL A 371 15.28 -37.11 -46.10
C VAL A 371 14.89 -35.71 -46.55
N GLU A 372 15.28 -35.36 -47.76
CA GLU A 372 14.91 -34.12 -48.42
C GLU A 372 13.85 -34.35 -49.48
N TYR A 373 12.93 -33.43 -49.60
CA TYR A 373 11.76 -33.50 -50.46
C TYR A 373 11.70 -32.36 -51.46
N ASP A 374 11.16 -32.57 -52.62
CA ASP A 374 10.79 -31.53 -53.58
C ASP A 374 9.52 -30.80 -53.09
N ALA A 375 9.60 -29.49 -52.87
CA ALA A 375 8.51 -28.68 -52.36
C ALA A 375 7.28 -28.64 -53.28
N SER A 376 7.47 -28.79 -54.60
CA SER A 376 6.39 -28.69 -55.60
C SER A 376 5.52 -29.92 -55.68
N VAL A 377 6.11 -31.10 -55.54
CA VAL A 377 5.38 -32.39 -55.67
C VAL A 377 5.35 -33.19 -54.36
N GLY A 378 6.24 -32.88 -53.38
CA GLY A 378 6.34 -33.59 -52.10
C GLY A 378 7.03 -34.96 -52.24
N ALA A 379 7.73 -35.20 -53.35
CA ALA A 379 8.48 -36.44 -53.59
C ALA A 379 9.86 -36.39 -52.94
N VAL A 380 10.39 -37.51 -52.49
CA VAL A 380 11.76 -37.59 -51.98
C VAL A 380 12.75 -37.30 -53.11
N ILE A 381 13.70 -36.39 -52.88
CA ILE A 381 14.80 -36.05 -53.79
C ILE A 381 16.16 -36.59 -53.31
N TYR A 382 16.33 -36.70 -51.99
CA TYR A 382 17.52 -37.29 -51.40
C TYR A 382 17.19 -38.01 -50.10
N ARG A 383 17.87 -39.08 -49.83
CA ARG A 383 17.89 -39.80 -48.54
C ARG A 383 19.32 -40.21 -48.23
N GLY A 384 19.85 -39.74 -47.13
CA GLY A 384 21.22 -40.05 -46.74
C GLY A 384 21.74 -39.12 -45.65
N ALA A 385 23.06 -39.12 -45.51
CA ALA A 385 23.71 -38.25 -44.52
C ALA A 385 23.93 -36.85 -45.07
N PHE A 386 23.86 -35.88 -44.13
CA PHE A 386 24.16 -34.47 -44.34
C PHE A 386 25.27 -34.01 -43.38
N LEU A 387 26.06 -33.05 -43.81
CA LEU A 387 27.02 -32.33 -42.98
C LEU A 387 26.89 -30.83 -43.23
N MET A 388 26.45 -30.09 -42.21
CA MET A 388 26.32 -28.64 -42.28
C MET A 388 25.51 -28.12 -43.48
N GLY A 389 24.46 -28.84 -43.90
CA GLY A 389 23.53 -28.47 -44.96
C GLY A 389 23.85 -29.03 -46.35
N VAL A 390 24.94 -29.81 -46.50
CA VAL A 390 25.32 -30.43 -47.79
C VAL A 390 25.25 -31.94 -47.68
N TYR A 391 25.04 -32.64 -48.84
CA TYR A 391 25.07 -34.10 -48.88
C TYR A 391 26.46 -34.59 -48.51
N HIS A 392 26.54 -35.56 -47.61
CA HIS A 392 27.80 -36.10 -47.12
C HIS A 392 27.60 -37.57 -46.74
N GLY A 393 28.66 -38.40 -46.90
CA GLY A 393 28.57 -39.81 -46.61
C GLY A 393 27.62 -40.58 -47.53
N ALA A 394 27.11 -41.72 -47.09
CA ALA A 394 26.23 -42.57 -47.88
C ALA A 394 24.87 -41.89 -48.14
N GLY A 395 24.43 -41.89 -49.39
CA GLY A 395 23.15 -41.33 -49.77
C GLY A 395 22.63 -41.82 -51.13
N THR A 396 21.35 -41.50 -51.36
CA THR A 396 20.64 -41.84 -52.60
C THR A 396 19.82 -40.67 -53.07
N GLN A 397 20.01 -40.24 -54.31
CA GLN A 397 19.20 -39.24 -55.00
C GLN A 397 18.10 -39.88 -55.84
N TYR A 398 16.99 -39.18 -55.95
CA TYR A 398 15.81 -39.63 -56.68
C TYR A 398 15.31 -38.55 -57.64
N ASP A 399 14.76 -38.94 -58.75
CA ASP A 399 14.03 -38.10 -59.68
C ASP A 399 12.60 -37.83 -59.05
N PRO A 400 12.24 -36.62 -58.79
CA PRO A 400 10.97 -36.30 -58.09
C PRO A 400 9.72 -36.60 -58.91
N ALA A 401 9.83 -36.69 -60.24
CA ALA A 401 8.70 -36.96 -61.11
C ALA A 401 8.45 -38.50 -61.28
N THR A 402 9.47 -39.28 -61.22
CA THR A 402 9.38 -40.75 -61.46
C THR A 402 9.61 -41.59 -60.22
N GLY A 403 10.29 -41.04 -59.22
CA GLY A 403 10.73 -41.74 -57.99
C GLY A 403 11.91 -42.70 -58.24
N PHE A 404 12.48 -42.72 -59.46
CA PHE A 404 13.62 -43.58 -59.75
C PHE A 404 14.90 -42.99 -59.13
N VAL A 405 15.84 -43.90 -58.78
CA VAL A 405 17.17 -43.53 -58.29
C VAL A 405 17.98 -42.93 -59.45
N THR A 406 18.48 -41.69 -59.21
CA THR A 406 19.37 -41.03 -60.21
C THR A 406 20.82 -41.12 -59.83
N ALA A 407 21.15 -41.22 -58.54
CA ALA A 407 22.48 -41.42 -58.03
C ALA A 407 22.45 -42.12 -56.68
N ALA A 408 23.42 -42.98 -56.38
CA ALA A 408 23.62 -43.60 -55.07
C ALA A 408 25.12 -43.82 -54.83
N GLY A 409 25.59 -43.48 -53.64
CA GLY A 409 27.02 -43.65 -53.30
C GLY A 409 27.44 -42.78 -52.10
N GLU A 410 28.72 -42.54 -52.00
CA GLU A 410 29.38 -41.71 -51.03
C GLU A 410 29.49 -40.25 -51.55
N TYR A 411 28.91 -39.35 -50.88
CA TYR A 411 28.95 -37.90 -51.15
C TYR A 411 30.06 -37.23 -50.31
N ARG A 412 30.76 -36.25 -50.87
CA ARG A 412 31.75 -35.43 -50.18
C ARG A 412 31.53 -33.97 -50.60
N ASP A 413 31.09 -33.15 -49.66
CA ASP A 413 30.86 -31.70 -49.83
C ASP A 413 29.83 -31.36 -50.93
N GLY A 414 28.79 -32.15 -51.08
CA GLY A 414 27.68 -31.94 -52.01
C GLY A 414 27.64 -32.87 -53.20
#